data_e07588dadb68da2bddf81e03f60e77a4
#
_entry.id   e07588dadb68da2bddf81e03f60e77a4
#
_cell.length_a   1.000
_cell.length_b   1.000
_cell.length_c   1.000
_cell.angle_alpha   90.00
_cell.angle_beta   90.00
_cell.angle_gamma   90.00
#
_symmetry.space_group_name_H-M   'P 1'
#
loop_
_entity.id
_entity.type
_entity.pdbx_description
1 polymer ?
#
loop_
_entity_poly.entity_id
_entity_poly.type
_entity_poly.pdbx_seq_one_letter_code
_entity_poly.pdbx_strand_id
1 'polypeptide(L)'
;VIKILVAASLLCSSSVFATHNLSPPPGTDETVTVVATPQKGQTMQAVVREFGAPSRKHAAAGGDTPKHPPITRWDYAGFSVFFEHAHVVDSVSPDHPPQIYHVEQLQAASQ
;
A
#
# COMPACT_ATOMS: atom_id res chain seq x y z
N VAL A 1 -71.58 16.17 -5.92
CA VAL A 1 -70.18 16.41 -6.28
C VAL A 1 -69.30 15.88 -5.18
N ILE A 2 -68.77 14.71 -5.40
CA ILE A 2 -67.88 14.05 -4.40
C ILE A 2 -66.49 14.46 -4.72
N LYS A 3 -65.87 15.24 -3.85
CA LYS A 3 -64.39 15.51 -3.90
C LYS A 3 -63.67 14.44 -3.12
N ILE A 4 -63.04 13.55 -3.84
CA ILE A 4 -62.15 12.55 -3.25
C ILE A 4 -60.80 13.21 -3.05
N LEU A 5 -60.46 13.45 -1.80
CA LEU A 5 -59.13 13.91 -1.38
C LEU A 5 -58.26 12.67 -1.18
N VAL A 6 -57.39 12.40 -2.16
CA VAL A 6 -56.38 11.36 -2.01
C VAL A 6 -55.17 11.98 -1.29
N ALA A 7 -55.05 11.66 -0.02
CA ALA A 7 -53.86 11.98 0.73
C ALA A 7 -52.79 10.97 0.37
N ALA A 8 -51.81 11.38 -0.41
CA ALA A 8 -50.60 10.61 -0.66
C ALA A 8 -49.68 10.76 0.53
N SER A 9 -49.62 9.74 1.37
CA SER A 9 -48.61 9.63 2.43
C SER A 9 -47.29 9.25 1.79
N LEU A 10 -46.43 10.23 1.67
CA LEU A 10 -45.05 10.02 1.25
C LEU A 10 -44.27 9.49 2.47
N LEU A 11 -44.08 8.18 2.54
CA LEU A 11 -43.15 7.57 3.50
C LEU A 11 -41.73 7.82 3.02
N CYS A 12 -41.12 8.83 3.60
CA CYS A 12 -39.68 9.10 3.45
C CYS A 12 -38.92 8.11 4.34
N SER A 13 -38.50 6.99 3.76
CA SER A 13 -37.59 6.07 4.44
C SER A 13 -36.23 6.71 4.48
N SER A 14 -35.91 7.39 5.55
CA SER A 14 -34.54 7.88 5.83
C SER A 14 -33.70 6.69 6.20
N SER A 15 -32.94 6.18 5.24
CA SER A 15 -31.87 5.23 5.50
C SER A 15 -30.76 5.97 6.21
N VAL A 16 -30.75 5.86 7.52
CA VAL A 16 -29.63 6.35 8.34
C VAL A 16 -28.47 5.39 8.14
N PHE A 17 -27.54 5.76 7.28
CA PHE A 17 -26.24 5.09 7.23
C PHE A 17 -25.48 5.47 8.51
N ALA A 18 -25.37 4.55 9.44
CA ALA A 18 -24.49 4.70 10.59
C ALA A 18 -23.06 4.61 10.08
N THR A 19 -22.45 5.77 9.78
CA THR A 19 -21.02 5.86 9.62
C THR A 19 -20.41 5.68 11.01
N HIS A 20 -19.83 4.51 11.24
CA HIS A 20 -18.99 4.30 12.41
C HIS A 20 -17.73 5.16 12.23
N ASN A 21 -17.82 6.42 12.63
CA ASN A 21 -16.64 7.22 12.86
C ASN A 21 -15.95 6.63 14.09
N LEU A 22 -15.02 5.72 13.86
CA LEU A 22 -14.05 5.36 14.85
C LEU A 22 -13.15 6.59 15.03
N SER A 23 -13.55 7.48 15.95
CA SER A 23 -12.67 8.54 16.40
C SER A 23 -11.45 7.89 17.05
N PRO A 24 -10.23 8.15 16.54
CA PRO A 24 -9.04 7.69 17.23
C PRO A 24 -9.00 8.33 18.63
N PRO A 25 -8.47 7.64 19.64
CA PRO A 25 -8.38 8.19 20.98
C PRO A 25 -7.58 9.50 20.96
N PRO A 26 -8.01 10.51 21.72
CA PRO A 26 -7.29 11.78 21.79
C PRO A 26 -5.93 11.56 22.44
N GLY A 27 -4.84 11.71 21.68
CA GLY A 27 -3.50 11.68 22.24
C GLY A 27 -2.37 11.14 21.36
N THR A 28 -2.63 10.70 20.15
CA THR A 28 -1.58 10.34 19.20
C THR A 28 -1.76 11.11 17.90
N ASP A 29 -1.24 12.33 17.88
CA ASP A 29 -0.98 13.08 16.65
C ASP A 29 0.25 12.48 15.94
N GLU A 30 0.25 11.17 15.76
CA GLU A 30 1.11 10.57 14.76
C GLU A 30 0.37 10.66 13.44
N THR A 31 0.60 11.74 12.71
CA THR A 31 0.29 11.82 11.31
C THR A 31 1.14 10.75 10.61
N VAL A 32 0.62 9.53 10.56
CA VAL A 32 1.21 8.48 9.74
C VAL A 32 1.04 8.93 8.30
N THR A 33 2.05 9.61 7.79
CA THR A 33 2.12 9.92 6.36
C THR A 33 2.32 8.59 5.64
N VAL A 34 1.22 7.99 5.22
CA VAL A 34 1.27 6.79 4.39
C VAL A 34 1.88 7.20 3.05
N VAL A 35 3.18 6.96 2.89
CA VAL A 35 3.83 7.13 1.61
C VAL A 35 3.30 6.05 0.68
N ALA A 36 2.60 6.46 -0.38
CA ALA A 36 2.16 5.52 -1.39
C ALA A 36 3.39 4.87 -2.05
N THR A 37 3.40 3.55 -2.11
CA THR A 37 4.48 2.77 -2.71
C THR A 37 3.94 1.90 -3.83
N PRO A 38 4.79 1.52 -4.82
CA PRO A 38 4.39 0.60 -5.87
C PRO A 38 3.92 -0.74 -5.31
N GLN A 39 2.92 -1.32 -5.95
CA GLN A 39 2.36 -2.60 -5.57
C GLN A 39 3.10 -3.75 -6.27
N LYS A 40 3.11 -4.91 -5.61
CA LYS A 40 3.66 -6.14 -6.21
C LYS A 40 2.98 -6.46 -7.54
N GLY A 41 3.78 -6.85 -8.51
CA GLY A 41 3.32 -7.20 -9.85
C GLY A 41 3.24 -6.02 -10.82
N GLN A 42 3.38 -4.78 -10.38
CA GLN A 42 3.48 -3.64 -11.30
C GLN A 42 4.72 -3.73 -12.16
N THR A 43 4.60 -3.30 -13.42
CA THR A 43 5.75 -3.23 -14.32
C THR A 43 6.61 -2.01 -14.04
N MET A 44 7.89 -2.05 -14.42
CA MET A 44 8.79 -0.89 -14.32
C MET A 44 8.21 0.34 -15.00
N GLN A 45 7.56 0.16 -16.15
CA GLN A 45 6.92 1.26 -16.88
C GLN A 45 5.75 1.86 -16.11
N ALA A 46 4.94 1.03 -15.46
CA ALA A 46 3.83 1.49 -14.64
C ALA A 46 4.33 2.28 -13.41
N VAL A 47 5.41 1.83 -12.81
CA VAL A 47 6.05 2.54 -11.68
C VAL A 47 6.55 3.91 -12.11
N VAL A 48 7.24 4.01 -13.24
CA VAL A 48 7.71 5.31 -13.77
C VAL A 48 6.55 6.23 -14.11
N ARG A 49 5.47 5.68 -14.64
CA ARG A 49 4.26 6.46 -14.99
C ARG A 49 3.57 7.04 -13.75
N GLU A 50 3.55 6.28 -12.67
CA GLU A 50 2.85 6.66 -11.44
C GLU A 50 3.74 7.49 -10.50
N PHE A 51 4.99 7.11 -10.33
CA PHE A 51 5.92 7.73 -9.38
C PHE A 51 7.03 8.56 -10.01
N GLY A 52 7.15 8.56 -11.32
CA GLY A 52 8.19 9.26 -12.05
C GLY A 52 9.51 8.48 -12.10
N ALA A 53 10.56 9.15 -12.57
CA ALA A 53 11.89 8.56 -12.63
C ALA A 53 12.48 8.40 -11.23
N PRO A 54 13.13 7.28 -10.91
CA PRO A 54 13.80 7.11 -9.63
C PRO A 54 15.02 8.02 -9.50
N SER A 55 15.37 8.37 -8.26
CA SER A 55 16.57 9.15 -7.96
C SER A 55 17.84 8.38 -8.31
N ARG A 56 17.84 7.07 -8.13
CA ARG A 56 18.94 6.18 -8.43
C ARG A 56 18.44 4.83 -8.92
N LYS A 57 19.08 4.32 -9.95
CA LYS A 57 18.91 2.95 -10.45
C LYS A 57 20.17 2.16 -10.15
N HIS A 58 20.01 1.03 -9.48
CA HIS A 58 21.08 0.09 -9.25
C HIS A 58 21.07 -0.99 -10.33
N ALA A 59 22.23 -1.48 -10.71
CA ALA A 59 22.33 -2.62 -11.62
C ALA A 59 21.72 -3.87 -10.97
N ALA A 60 21.21 -4.77 -11.80
CA ALA A 60 20.67 -6.03 -11.32
C ALA A 60 21.78 -6.83 -10.57
N ALA A 61 21.42 -7.33 -9.41
CA ALA A 61 22.31 -8.12 -8.55
C ALA A 61 21.76 -9.53 -8.36
N GLY A 62 22.61 -10.51 -8.26
CA GLY A 62 22.25 -11.92 -8.17
C GLY A 62 21.99 -12.53 -9.54
N GLY A 63 21.22 -13.62 -9.58
CA GLY A 63 20.85 -14.27 -10.82
C GLY A 63 21.77 -15.44 -11.19
N ASP A 64 22.46 -16.01 -10.23
CA ASP A 64 23.41 -17.10 -10.45
C ASP A 64 22.70 -18.44 -10.73
N THR A 65 21.44 -18.54 -10.38
CA THR A 65 20.66 -19.75 -10.57
C THR A 65 19.23 -19.43 -11.03
N PRO A 66 18.53 -20.35 -11.74
CA PRO A 66 17.15 -20.16 -12.12
C PRO A 66 16.18 -19.95 -10.95
N LYS A 67 16.56 -20.40 -9.75
CA LYS A 67 15.77 -20.21 -8.52
C LYS A 67 16.00 -18.87 -7.85
N HIS A 68 17.06 -18.16 -8.23
CA HIS A 68 17.41 -16.86 -7.68
C HIS A 68 17.61 -15.88 -8.85
N PRO A 69 16.52 -15.34 -9.40
CA PRO A 69 16.61 -14.38 -10.50
C PRO A 69 17.27 -13.09 -10.04
N PRO A 70 17.87 -12.33 -10.96
CA PRO A 70 18.50 -11.05 -10.60
C PRO A 70 17.45 -10.05 -10.11
N ILE A 71 17.81 -9.32 -9.07
CA ILE A 71 16.96 -8.28 -8.48
C ILE A 71 17.52 -6.90 -8.84
N THR A 72 16.65 -6.06 -9.38
CA THR A 72 16.95 -4.66 -9.69
C THR A 72 16.35 -3.78 -8.61
N ARG A 73 17.13 -2.85 -8.07
CA ARG A 73 16.68 -1.89 -7.07
C ARG A 73 16.63 -0.48 -7.65
N TRP A 74 15.51 0.21 -7.42
CA TRP A 74 15.35 1.63 -7.71
C TRP A 74 15.07 2.39 -6.43
N ASP A 75 15.81 3.47 -6.21
CA ASP A 75 15.62 4.33 -5.05
C ASP A 75 14.83 5.58 -5.43
N TYR A 76 13.78 5.84 -4.66
CA TYR A 76 12.98 7.06 -4.69
C TYR A 76 13.18 7.85 -3.38
N ALA A 77 12.73 9.10 -3.37
CA ALA A 77 12.77 9.91 -2.16
C ALA A 77 11.70 9.41 -1.16
N GLY A 78 12.00 8.50 -0.30
CA GLY A 78 11.10 7.97 0.73
C GLY A 78 10.82 6.47 0.64
N PHE A 79 11.20 5.82 -0.45
CA PHE A 79 11.07 4.36 -0.57
C PHE A 79 12.03 3.78 -1.61
N SER A 80 12.28 2.50 -1.50
CA SER A 80 13.03 1.73 -2.50
C SER A 80 12.14 0.64 -3.07
N VAL A 81 12.25 0.40 -4.37
CA VAL A 81 11.48 -0.61 -5.10
C VAL A 81 12.41 -1.69 -5.61
N PHE A 82 12.02 -2.92 -5.41
CA PHE A 82 12.75 -4.10 -5.89
C PHE A 82 11.98 -4.77 -7.01
N PHE A 83 12.66 -5.02 -8.11
CA PHE A 83 12.10 -5.68 -9.29
C PHE A 83 12.78 -7.01 -9.55
N GLU A 84 11.98 -8.00 -9.86
CA GLU A 84 12.41 -9.25 -10.45
C GLU A 84 11.97 -9.25 -11.92
N HIS A 85 12.94 -9.41 -12.83
CA HIS A 85 12.76 -9.16 -14.24
C HIS A 85 12.26 -7.72 -14.49
N ALA A 86 11.01 -7.51 -14.78
CA ALA A 86 10.43 -6.20 -15.01
C ALA A 86 9.24 -5.90 -14.09
N HIS A 87 9.05 -6.69 -13.04
CA HIS A 87 7.90 -6.60 -12.15
C HIS A 87 8.31 -6.36 -10.70
N VAL A 88 7.54 -5.54 -10.00
CA VAL A 88 7.76 -5.24 -8.58
C VAL A 88 7.53 -6.50 -7.76
N VAL A 89 8.52 -6.87 -6.95
CA VAL A 89 8.42 -7.95 -5.96
C VAL A 89 8.28 -7.41 -4.55
N ASP A 90 8.84 -6.24 -4.28
CA ASP A 90 8.73 -5.60 -2.97
C ASP A 90 8.98 -4.09 -3.06
N SER A 91 8.46 -3.35 -2.07
CA SER A 91 8.73 -1.93 -1.88
C SER A 91 8.97 -1.69 -0.39
N VAL A 92 10.07 -1.03 -0.07
CA VAL A 92 10.49 -0.79 1.31
C VAL A 92 10.56 0.71 1.57
N SER A 93 9.84 1.16 2.58
CA SER A 93 9.94 2.53 3.10
C SER A 93 10.77 2.53 4.38
N PRO A 94 11.69 3.48 4.57
CA PRO A 94 12.47 3.58 5.82
C PRO A 94 11.58 3.74 7.05
N ASP A 95 10.44 4.41 6.89
CA ASP A 95 9.49 4.66 7.98
C ASP A 95 8.61 3.43 8.31
N HIS A 96 8.59 2.46 7.41
CA HIS A 96 7.86 1.21 7.57
C HIS A 96 8.77 0.04 7.16
N PRO A 97 9.74 -0.33 8.02
CA PRO A 97 10.55 -1.49 7.73
C PRO A 97 9.66 -2.74 7.62
N PRO A 98 10.03 -3.68 6.77
CA PRO A 98 9.25 -4.90 6.64
C PRO A 98 9.11 -5.57 8.00
N GLN A 99 7.89 -5.99 8.31
CA GLN A 99 7.61 -6.70 9.55
C GLN A 99 8.40 -8.01 9.54
N ILE A 100 9.45 -8.07 10.33
CA ILE A 100 10.21 -9.32 10.48
C ILE A 100 9.39 -10.22 11.39
N TYR A 101 8.62 -11.10 10.76
CA TYR A 101 7.97 -12.20 11.47
C TYR A 101 9.07 -13.20 11.87
N HIS A 102 9.12 -13.60 13.10
CA HIS A 102 10.07 -14.56 13.67
C HIS A 102 11.47 -14.00 13.99
N VAL A 103 11.53 -12.87 14.67
CA VAL A 103 12.77 -12.32 15.24
C VAL A 103 13.50 -13.34 16.11
N GLU A 104 12.74 -14.22 16.77
CA GLU A 104 13.28 -15.27 17.65
C GLU A 104 14.14 -16.29 16.90
N GLN A 105 13.80 -16.60 15.65
CA GLN A 105 14.59 -17.52 14.83
C GLN A 105 15.91 -16.91 14.38
N LEU A 106 15.97 -15.59 14.19
CA LEU A 106 17.18 -14.90 13.81
C LEU A 106 18.16 -14.81 14.99
N GLN A 107 17.68 -14.71 16.22
CA GLN A 107 18.52 -14.71 17.41
C GLN A 107 19.11 -16.09 17.71
N ALA A 108 18.38 -17.16 17.41
CA ALA A 108 18.88 -18.53 17.56
C ALA A 108 19.96 -18.90 16.55
N ALA A 109 20.00 -18.26 15.37
CA ALA A 109 20.99 -18.51 14.34
C ALA A 109 22.33 -17.76 14.57
N SER A 110 22.40 -16.82 15.50
CA SER A 110 23.59 -16.02 15.79
C SER A 110 24.39 -16.49 17.02
N GLN A 111 24.08 -17.65 17.54
CA GLN A 111 24.86 -18.29 18.63
C GLN A 111 25.75 -19.40 18.13
#